data_33376028955af8bed55692867b372199
#
_entry.id   33376028955af8bed55692867b372199
#
_cell.length_a   1.000
_cell.length_b   1.000
_cell.length_c   1.000
_cell.angle_alpha   90.00
_cell.angle_beta   90.00
_cell.angle_gamma   90.00
#
_symmetry.space_group_name_H-M   'P 1'
#
loop_
_entity.id
_entity.type
_entity.pdbx_description
1 polymer ?
#
loop_
_entity_poly.entity_id
_entity_poly.type
_entity_poly.pdbx_seq_one_letter_code
_entity_poly.pdbx_strand_id
1 'polypeptide(L)'
;ALAAGERDAFQRTANDAAAFSDVPAGSWYEAGVQAVYRRGIMTGTGAKTFAPTQTISWAQAITIAARIHAACTGVEISASDGAWYEPYVSYAAKAELLPSTCPEGATVSSRTITRQELAGLFANVLSAQSLPAINDSAIPDLAAVDEEFRSAVRLMYAAGVFTGKNGGKFDPKGSATRAEIAVIVARLLLPGQRIGHDNRVHPVMSSQMGNYIQGSLAIESDSVVYFPFRNDQEPDETRRIGVLARKADGSTETVFTADQIPDNLWLDTDGSFYFLNWEKLLHYSPATNQLKTVYIAKGKIDTFQLYGGKIYLLENYAGDPNFPDQWRYRFGYLENGKFHNLMDGITFDQELYMDKFYLFGGKAYFLFGDNTYVSNGHLFYNYPLWSIDLETGAKGRAVDLDDFYMDEVAFDGATGYALEGGKDLPMSIVRFSLLQPELRETVLVLPDDASDGHRMTLFANGSDLYYFSPEAHRIWKIGKDGAMTLTALAPWGERLYDYATVTSQGTLFHDITTLRLSDSETLTVQLKNGTYVNCSDFLKLQ
;
A
#
# COMPACT_ATOMS: atom_id res chain seq x y z
N ALA A 1 -6.39 -7.50 -14.36
CA ALA A 1 -5.93 -7.23 -15.73
C ALA A 1 -7.14 -7.18 -16.66
N LEU A 2 -7.16 -6.24 -17.63
CA LEU A 2 -8.12 -6.29 -18.73
C LEU A 2 -8.06 -7.71 -19.33
N ALA A 3 -9.21 -8.34 -19.57
CA ALA A 3 -9.26 -9.61 -20.28
C ALA A 3 -8.53 -9.47 -21.63
N ALA A 4 -7.96 -10.54 -22.17
CA ALA A 4 -7.16 -10.46 -23.39
C ALA A 4 -7.89 -9.73 -24.53
N GLY A 5 -9.21 -9.96 -24.69
CA GLY A 5 -10.04 -9.26 -25.67
C GLY A 5 -10.24 -7.77 -25.41
N GLU A 6 -10.21 -7.33 -24.13
CA GLU A 6 -10.30 -5.91 -23.78
C GLU A 6 -9.01 -5.14 -24.10
N ARG A 7 -7.84 -5.80 -24.07
CA ARG A 7 -6.55 -5.17 -24.43
C ARG A 7 -6.44 -4.90 -25.91
N ASP A 8 -6.95 -5.82 -26.74
CA ASP A 8 -6.89 -5.71 -28.21
C ASP A 8 -7.88 -4.67 -28.75
N ALA A 9 -8.96 -4.38 -28.00
CA ALA A 9 -9.96 -3.37 -28.35
C ALA A 9 -9.40 -1.93 -28.44
N PHE A 10 -8.27 -1.66 -27.77
CA PHE A 10 -7.65 -0.33 -27.71
C PHE A 10 -6.42 -0.20 -28.61
N GLN A 11 -6.43 -0.86 -29.75
CA GLN A 11 -5.37 -0.69 -30.76
C GLN A 11 -5.36 0.75 -31.30
N ARG A 12 -4.18 1.19 -31.73
CA ARG A 12 -4.02 2.51 -32.35
C ARG A 12 -4.94 2.60 -33.58
N THR A 13 -5.80 3.63 -33.58
CA THR A 13 -6.49 4.03 -34.81
C THR A 13 -5.51 4.76 -35.74
N ALA A 14 -5.92 5.02 -36.96
CA ALA A 14 -5.13 5.77 -37.95
C ALA A 14 -4.88 7.25 -37.59
N ASN A 15 -5.25 7.70 -36.39
CA ASN A 15 -4.95 9.03 -35.91
C ASN A 15 -3.48 9.07 -35.47
N ASP A 16 -2.61 9.42 -36.40
CA ASP A 16 -1.23 9.78 -36.09
C ASP A 16 -1.19 10.96 -35.12
N ALA A 17 -0.10 11.04 -34.34
CA ALA A 17 0.07 12.06 -33.33
C ALA A 17 -0.23 13.47 -33.89
N ALA A 18 -1.43 14.00 -33.60
CA ALA A 18 -1.70 15.38 -33.93
C ALA A 18 -0.86 16.27 -33.00
N ALA A 19 -0.10 17.16 -33.59
CA ALA A 19 0.48 18.25 -32.83
C ALA A 19 -0.64 19.28 -32.56
N PHE A 20 -1.29 19.15 -31.41
CA PHE A 20 -2.17 20.20 -30.93
C PHE A 20 -1.32 21.42 -30.49
N SER A 21 -1.60 22.58 -31.06
CA SER A 21 -0.81 23.80 -30.78
C SER A 21 -0.94 24.31 -29.35
N ASP A 22 -2.00 23.88 -28.66
CA ASP A 22 -2.31 24.22 -27.26
C ASP A 22 -1.97 23.09 -26.26
N VAL A 23 -1.20 22.07 -26.72
CA VAL A 23 -0.63 21.02 -25.89
C VAL A 23 0.89 21.13 -25.96
N PRO A 24 1.55 21.86 -25.05
CA PRO A 24 3.00 22.02 -25.07
C PRO A 24 3.73 20.69 -24.89
N ALA A 25 4.82 20.49 -25.62
CA ALA A 25 5.69 19.36 -25.43
C ALA A 25 6.25 19.33 -23.99
N GLY A 26 6.27 18.15 -23.36
CA GLY A 26 6.70 17.98 -21.98
C GLY A 26 5.66 18.40 -20.94
N SER A 27 4.44 18.82 -21.34
CA SER A 27 3.37 19.06 -20.37
C SER A 27 2.93 17.73 -19.71
N TRP A 28 2.53 17.79 -18.43
CA TRP A 28 2.13 16.61 -17.64
C TRP A 28 0.98 15.81 -18.26
N TYR A 29 0.19 16.43 -19.13
CA TYR A 29 -0.96 15.81 -19.81
C TYR A 29 -0.69 15.41 -21.26
N GLU A 30 0.46 15.76 -21.84
CA GLU A 30 0.77 15.45 -23.26
C GLU A 30 0.62 13.98 -23.60
N ALA A 31 1.26 13.11 -22.80
CA ALA A 31 1.19 11.65 -23.03
C ALA A 31 -0.25 11.12 -22.92
N GLY A 32 -1.04 11.65 -21.98
CA GLY A 32 -2.46 11.31 -21.83
C GLY A 32 -3.28 11.74 -23.03
N VAL A 33 -3.11 12.98 -23.50
CA VAL A 33 -3.79 13.50 -24.69
C VAL A 33 -3.45 12.67 -25.92
N GLN A 34 -2.18 12.36 -26.14
CA GLN A 34 -1.74 11.51 -27.24
C GLN A 34 -2.34 10.10 -27.17
N ALA A 35 -2.42 9.53 -25.98
CA ALA A 35 -2.96 8.19 -25.75
C ALA A 35 -4.44 8.09 -26.12
N VAL A 36 -5.27 9.05 -25.69
CA VAL A 36 -6.72 9.04 -25.94
C VAL A 36 -7.07 9.48 -27.36
N TYR A 37 -6.28 10.37 -27.95
CA TYR A 37 -6.47 10.82 -29.35
C TYR A 37 -6.17 9.68 -30.34
N ARG A 38 -5.01 9.02 -30.22
CA ARG A 38 -4.63 7.89 -31.07
C ARG A 38 -5.61 6.73 -31.06
N ARG A 39 -6.42 6.63 -30.00
CA ARG A 39 -7.44 5.58 -29.84
C ARG A 39 -8.85 6.05 -30.21
N GLY A 40 -8.99 7.29 -30.70
CA GLY A 40 -10.29 7.83 -31.10
C GLY A 40 -11.26 8.06 -29.96
N ILE A 41 -10.80 7.97 -28.70
CA ILE A 41 -11.66 8.13 -27.51
C ILE A 41 -11.95 9.62 -27.27
N MET A 42 -10.93 10.47 -27.33
CA MET A 42 -11.09 11.92 -27.27
C MET A 42 -10.52 12.55 -28.54
N THR A 43 -11.20 13.56 -29.06
CA THR A 43 -10.78 14.33 -30.22
C THR A 43 -10.49 15.78 -29.83
N GLY A 44 -9.85 16.54 -30.73
CA GLY A 44 -9.70 17.98 -30.58
C GLY A 44 -11.04 18.71 -30.61
N THR A 45 -11.06 19.94 -30.15
CA THR A 45 -12.19 20.88 -30.27
C THR A 45 -12.13 21.65 -31.59
N GLY A 46 -11.01 21.54 -32.29
CA GLY A 46 -10.74 22.08 -33.62
C GLY A 46 -9.59 21.35 -34.27
N ALA A 47 -9.22 21.74 -35.49
CA ALA A 47 -8.20 21.04 -36.29
C ALA A 47 -6.82 20.91 -35.61
N LYS A 48 -6.44 21.88 -34.79
CA LYS A 48 -5.17 21.94 -34.07
C LYS A 48 -5.30 22.33 -32.60
N THR A 49 -6.49 22.25 -32.04
CA THR A 49 -6.77 22.63 -30.64
C THR A 49 -7.39 21.50 -29.89
N PHE A 50 -6.88 21.19 -28.70
CA PHE A 50 -7.41 20.22 -27.76
C PHE A 50 -8.26 20.87 -26.65
N ALA A 51 -8.02 22.13 -26.35
CA ALA A 51 -8.61 22.91 -25.27
C ALA A 51 -8.38 22.29 -23.87
N PRO A 52 -7.12 22.09 -23.44
CA PRO A 52 -6.76 21.32 -22.25
C PRO A 52 -7.34 21.89 -20.95
N THR A 53 -7.58 23.21 -20.87
CA THR A 53 -8.08 23.89 -19.66
C THR A 53 -9.61 23.94 -19.56
N GLN A 54 -10.33 23.59 -20.62
CA GLN A 54 -11.80 23.56 -20.59
C GLN A 54 -12.32 22.38 -19.77
N THR A 55 -13.40 22.61 -19.01
CA THR A 55 -14.19 21.56 -18.38
C THR A 55 -15.11 20.88 -19.40
N ILE A 56 -15.67 19.71 -19.07
CA ILE A 56 -16.58 18.99 -19.96
C ILE A 56 -17.99 18.92 -19.38
N SER A 57 -18.97 18.81 -20.29
CA SER A 57 -20.35 18.52 -19.93
C SER A 57 -20.60 17.02 -19.75
N TRP A 58 -21.74 16.68 -19.18
CA TRP A 58 -22.20 15.30 -19.09
C TRP A 58 -22.25 14.61 -20.48
N ALA A 59 -22.74 15.30 -21.51
CA ALA A 59 -22.79 14.75 -22.85
C ALA A 59 -21.40 14.32 -23.36
N GLN A 60 -20.39 15.15 -23.11
CA GLN A 60 -19.01 14.83 -23.50
C GLN A 60 -18.45 13.67 -22.68
N ALA A 61 -18.72 13.61 -21.37
CA ALA A 61 -18.29 12.50 -20.52
C ALA A 61 -18.97 11.17 -20.92
N ILE A 62 -20.27 11.18 -21.17
CA ILE A 62 -21.03 10.01 -21.66
C ILE A 62 -20.48 9.53 -23.00
N THR A 63 -20.15 10.45 -23.91
CA THR A 63 -19.55 10.10 -25.21
C THR A 63 -18.23 9.37 -25.03
N ILE A 64 -17.38 9.82 -24.10
CA ILE A 64 -16.11 9.15 -23.77
C ILE A 64 -16.37 7.75 -23.21
N ALA A 65 -17.26 7.64 -22.21
CA ALA A 65 -17.63 6.37 -21.58
C ALA A 65 -18.21 5.36 -22.60
N ALA A 66 -19.14 5.81 -23.44
CA ALA A 66 -19.76 5.00 -24.48
C ALA A 66 -18.75 4.49 -25.50
N ARG A 67 -17.83 5.34 -25.96
CA ARG A 67 -16.75 4.94 -26.89
C ARG A 67 -15.82 3.88 -26.29
N ILE A 68 -15.47 4.02 -25.02
CA ILE A 68 -14.64 3.02 -24.33
C ILE A 68 -15.39 1.69 -24.26
N HIS A 69 -16.63 1.70 -23.75
CA HIS A 69 -17.42 0.49 -23.58
C HIS A 69 -17.74 -0.19 -24.91
N ALA A 70 -18.09 0.58 -25.94
CA ALA A 70 -18.37 0.07 -27.28
C ALA A 70 -17.12 -0.59 -27.90
N ALA A 71 -15.93 0.01 -27.71
CA ALA A 71 -14.67 -0.60 -28.15
C ALA A 71 -14.39 -1.93 -27.43
N CYS A 72 -14.68 -2.02 -26.10
CA CYS A 72 -14.51 -3.27 -25.35
C CYS A 72 -15.47 -4.38 -25.78
N THR A 73 -16.69 -4.01 -26.19
CA THR A 73 -17.76 -4.96 -26.52
C THR A 73 -17.86 -5.25 -28.02
N GLY A 74 -17.09 -4.54 -28.85
CA GLY A 74 -17.13 -4.68 -30.32
C GLY A 74 -18.42 -4.12 -30.95
N VAL A 75 -19.14 -3.25 -30.23
CA VAL A 75 -20.38 -2.64 -30.72
C VAL A 75 -20.07 -1.32 -31.43
N GLU A 76 -20.66 -1.13 -32.60
CA GLU A 76 -20.56 0.13 -33.33
C GLU A 76 -21.72 1.06 -32.97
N ILE A 77 -21.44 2.32 -32.63
CA ILE A 77 -22.44 3.33 -32.32
C ILE A 77 -22.71 4.13 -33.59
N SER A 78 -23.89 3.91 -34.18
CA SER A 78 -24.32 4.60 -35.41
C SER A 78 -24.74 6.04 -35.11
N ALA A 79 -24.44 6.96 -36.01
CA ALA A 79 -24.91 8.34 -35.94
C ALA A 79 -26.45 8.43 -36.07
N SER A 80 -27.05 9.46 -35.53
CA SER A 80 -28.48 9.79 -35.71
C SER A 80 -28.64 11.20 -36.28
N ASP A 81 -29.84 11.52 -36.74
CA ASP A 81 -30.16 12.86 -37.27
C ASP A 81 -30.38 13.93 -36.17
N GLY A 82 -30.26 13.55 -34.89
CA GLY A 82 -30.44 14.41 -33.73
C GLY A 82 -29.18 15.13 -33.28
N ALA A 83 -29.14 15.51 -32.00
CA ALA A 83 -27.96 16.14 -31.41
C ALA A 83 -26.78 15.11 -31.40
N TRP A 84 -25.57 15.61 -31.64
CA TRP A 84 -24.37 14.79 -31.81
C TRP A 84 -24.12 13.76 -30.67
N TYR A 85 -24.62 14.05 -29.47
CA TYR A 85 -24.44 13.21 -28.28
C TYR A 85 -25.55 12.17 -28.08
N GLU A 86 -26.71 12.31 -28.70
CA GLU A 86 -27.87 11.43 -28.51
C GLU A 86 -27.58 9.94 -28.76
N PRO A 87 -26.84 9.55 -29.81
CA PRO A 87 -26.47 8.15 -30.01
C PRO A 87 -25.68 7.57 -28.84
N TYR A 88 -24.77 8.35 -28.27
CA TYR A 88 -23.94 7.93 -27.16
C TYR A 88 -24.72 7.87 -25.84
N VAL A 89 -25.64 8.80 -25.62
CA VAL A 89 -26.53 8.76 -24.45
C VAL A 89 -27.46 7.56 -24.52
N SER A 90 -28.08 7.31 -25.67
CA SER A 90 -28.94 6.16 -25.89
C SER A 90 -28.20 4.84 -25.72
N TYR A 91 -26.97 4.75 -26.23
CA TYR A 91 -26.10 3.59 -26.04
C TYR A 91 -25.77 3.38 -24.55
N ALA A 92 -25.33 4.43 -23.87
CA ALA A 92 -24.91 4.36 -22.47
C ALA A 92 -26.08 3.98 -21.55
N ALA A 93 -27.29 4.49 -21.84
CA ALA A 93 -28.51 4.11 -21.11
C ALA A 93 -28.83 2.62 -21.29
N LYS A 94 -28.77 2.12 -22.53
CA LYS A 94 -29.01 0.70 -22.85
C LYS A 94 -27.96 -0.23 -22.26
N ALA A 95 -26.72 0.22 -22.16
CA ALA A 95 -25.60 -0.52 -21.59
C ALA A 95 -25.47 -0.34 -20.07
N GLU A 96 -26.45 0.32 -19.41
CA GLU A 96 -26.50 0.56 -17.96
C GLU A 96 -25.26 1.30 -17.39
N LEU A 97 -24.65 2.17 -18.21
CA LEU A 97 -23.47 2.92 -17.79
C LEU A 97 -23.83 4.16 -16.96
N LEU A 98 -25.06 4.68 -17.09
CA LEU A 98 -25.44 5.96 -16.52
C LEU A 98 -25.76 5.82 -15.02
N PRO A 99 -25.14 6.62 -14.13
CA PRO A 99 -25.55 6.70 -12.73
C PRO A 99 -26.92 7.36 -12.61
N SER A 100 -27.62 7.10 -11.50
CA SER A 100 -28.98 7.61 -11.22
C SER A 100 -29.10 9.14 -11.28
N THR A 101 -28.02 9.86 -11.06
CA THR A 101 -27.92 11.33 -11.08
C THR A 101 -27.67 11.92 -12.47
N CYS A 102 -27.60 11.09 -13.51
CA CYS A 102 -27.43 11.58 -14.87
C CYS A 102 -28.56 12.56 -15.22
N PRO A 103 -28.25 13.80 -15.65
CA PRO A 103 -29.28 14.75 -16.03
C PRO A 103 -30.02 14.30 -17.29
N GLU A 104 -31.24 14.77 -17.43
CA GLU A 104 -32.11 14.44 -18.57
C GLU A 104 -32.23 15.61 -19.57
N GLY A 105 -32.60 15.29 -20.78
CA GLY A 105 -32.90 16.25 -21.85
C GLY A 105 -31.73 17.18 -22.17
N ALA A 106 -32.02 18.45 -22.43
CA ALA A 106 -30.99 19.44 -22.82
C ALA A 106 -29.96 19.69 -21.71
N THR A 107 -30.26 19.36 -20.46
CA THR A 107 -29.35 19.54 -19.32
C THR A 107 -28.09 18.69 -19.45
N VAL A 108 -28.17 17.55 -20.14
CA VAL A 108 -27.03 16.66 -20.41
C VAL A 108 -25.90 17.40 -21.14
N SER A 109 -26.24 18.29 -22.08
CA SER A 109 -25.24 19.01 -22.87
C SER A 109 -24.72 20.28 -22.18
N SER A 110 -25.48 20.86 -21.26
CA SER A 110 -25.15 22.15 -20.63
C SER A 110 -24.52 22.04 -19.25
N ARG A 111 -24.88 20.99 -18.47
CA ARG A 111 -24.35 20.81 -17.12
C ARG A 111 -22.95 20.21 -17.14
N THR A 112 -22.02 20.87 -16.46
CA THR A 112 -20.67 20.36 -16.22
C THR A 112 -20.75 19.15 -15.27
N ILE A 113 -20.01 18.09 -15.58
CA ILE A 113 -19.90 16.90 -14.72
C ILE A 113 -18.91 17.16 -13.57
N THR A 114 -19.25 16.73 -12.37
CA THR A 114 -18.34 16.76 -11.21
C THR A 114 -17.40 15.55 -11.21
N ARG A 115 -16.34 15.60 -10.41
CA ARG A 115 -15.35 14.52 -10.34
C ARG A 115 -15.94 13.24 -9.73
N GLN A 116 -16.84 13.32 -8.73
CA GLN A 116 -17.52 12.15 -8.19
C GLN A 116 -18.47 11.50 -9.20
N GLU A 117 -19.22 12.32 -9.96
CA GLU A 117 -20.10 11.83 -11.01
C GLU A 117 -19.32 11.17 -12.15
N LEU A 118 -18.15 11.76 -12.51
CA LEU A 118 -17.25 11.18 -13.49
C LEU A 118 -16.68 9.84 -13.04
N ALA A 119 -16.32 9.71 -11.75
CA ALA A 119 -15.90 8.43 -11.17
C ALA A 119 -17.02 7.40 -11.22
N GLY A 120 -18.25 7.79 -10.88
CA GLY A 120 -19.44 6.93 -10.99
C GLY A 120 -19.68 6.42 -12.42
N LEU A 121 -19.64 7.33 -13.38
CA LEU A 121 -19.78 6.98 -14.80
C LEU A 121 -18.68 6.02 -15.29
N PHE A 122 -17.42 6.30 -14.97
CA PHE A 122 -16.30 5.49 -15.45
C PHE A 122 -16.16 4.15 -14.73
N ALA A 123 -16.65 4.02 -13.49
CA ALA A 123 -16.69 2.76 -12.77
C ALA A 123 -17.58 1.71 -13.44
N ASN A 124 -18.60 2.17 -14.20
CA ASN A 124 -19.52 1.28 -14.92
C ASN A 124 -18.99 0.86 -16.31
N VAL A 125 -17.89 1.45 -16.78
CA VAL A 125 -17.37 1.22 -18.14
C VAL A 125 -16.58 -0.08 -18.28
N LEU A 126 -15.83 -0.43 -17.25
CA LEU A 126 -14.99 -1.64 -17.22
C LEU A 126 -15.41 -2.53 -16.04
N SER A 127 -15.15 -3.84 -16.20
CA SER A 127 -15.37 -4.75 -15.08
C SER A 127 -14.47 -4.39 -13.88
N ALA A 128 -14.93 -4.64 -12.67
CA ALA A 128 -14.13 -4.41 -11.46
C ALA A 128 -12.81 -5.21 -11.48
N GLN A 129 -12.81 -6.39 -12.13
CA GLN A 129 -11.60 -7.21 -12.33
C GLN A 129 -10.54 -6.52 -13.19
N SER A 130 -10.96 -5.61 -14.08
CA SER A 130 -10.05 -4.81 -14.91
C SER A 130 -9.44 -3.62 -14.16
N LEU A 131 -9.90 -3.36 -12.94
CA LEU A 131 -9.52 -2.24 -12.08
C LEU A 131 -8.93 -2.74 -10.74
N PRO A 132 -7.86 -3.56 -10.76
CA PRO A 132 -7.24 -4.01 -9.52
C PRO A 132 -6.76 -2.81 -8.72
N ALA A 133 -6.95 -2.88 -7.41
CA ALA A 133 -6.43 -1.86 -6.51
C ALA A 133 -4.89 -1.93 -6.48
N ILE A 134 -4.26 -0.78 -6.71
CA ILE A 134 -2.82 -0.57 -6.57
C ILE A 134 -2.52 0.46 -5.48
N ASN A 135 -3.56 1.07 -4.93
CA ASN A 135 -3.49 2.03 -3.83
C ASN A 135 -4.44 1.61 -2.73
N ASP A 136 -4.01 1.77 -1.51
CA ASP A 136 -4.85 1.68 -0.32
C ASP A 136 -4.96 3.03 0.40
N SER A 137 -4.41 4.10 -0.20
CA SER A 137 -4.41 5.44 0.40
C SER A 137 -5.84 5.87 0.71
N ALA A 138 -6.02 6.34 1.92
CA ALA A 138 -7.26 6.98 2.29
C ALA A 138 -7.48 8.25 1.47
N ILE A 139 -8.72 8.50 1.15
CA ILE A 139 -9.16 9.70 0.46
C ILE A 139 -9.52 10.73 1.54
N PRO A 140 -8.73 11.82 1.72
CA PRO A 140 -8.89 12.73 2.86
C PRO A 140 -10.25 13.39 2.95
N ASP A 141 -10.90 13.61 1.81
CA ASP A 141 -12.22 14.25 1.69
C ASP A 141 -13.33 13.29 1.27
N LEU A 142 -13.19 12.00 1.57
CA LEU A 142 -14.20 10.99 1.24
C LEU A 142 -15.57 11.30 1.87
N ALA A 143 -15.59 11.90 3.05
CA ALA A 143 -16.82 12.32 3.71
C ALA A 143 -17.62 13.37 2.90
N ALA A 144 -16.97 14.12 2.00
CA ALA A 144 -17.62 15.09 1.11
C ALA A 144 -18.18 14.44 -0.16
N VAL A 145 -17.93 13.17 -0.39
CA VAL A 145 -18.49 12.38 -1.51
C VAL A 145 -19.91 11.96 -1.15
N ASP A 146 -20.85 12.15 -2.08
CA ASP A 146 -22.22 11.66 -1.91
C ASP A 146 -22.22 10.13 -1.81
N GLU A 147 -23.09 9.58 -0.96
CA GLU A 147 -23.14 8.17 -0.61
C GLU A 147 -23.12 7.24 -1.83
N GLU A 148 -23.92 7.58 -2.82
CA GLU A 148 -24.06 6.82 -4.07
C GLU A 148 -22.77 6.70 -4.89
N PHE A 149 -21.83 7.66 -4.74
CA PHE A 149 -20.55 7.65 -5.49
C PHE A 149 -19.37 7.11 -4.68
N ARG A 150 -19.50 6.87 -3.37
CA ARG A 150 -18.38 6.47 -2.51
C ARG A 150 -17.67 5.21 -2.97
N SER A 151 -18.43 4.19 -3.37
CA SER A 151 -17.85 2.94 -3.87
C SER A 151 -17.07 3.15 -5.17
N ALA A 152 -17.63 3.90 -6.11
CA ALA A 152 -16.98 4.22 -7.38
C ALA A 152 -15.71 5.07 -7.19
N VAL A 153 -15.79 6.08 -6.31
CA VAL A 153 -14.63 6.93 -5.98
C VAL A 153 -13.52 6.09 -5.34
N ARG A 154 -13.85 5.22 -4.37
CA ARG A 154 -12.88 4.30 -3.77
C ARG A 154 -12.24 3.37 -4.83
N LEU A 155 -13.05 2.75 -5.68
CA LEU A 155 -12.59 1.86 -6.74
C LEU A 155 -11.61 2.58 -7.68
N MET A 156 -11.99 3.74 -8.19
CA MET A 156 -11.19 4.49 -9.16
C MET A 156 -9.90 5.06 -8.56
N TYR A 157 -9.95 5.47 -7.29
CA TYR A 157 -8.78 5.96 -6.56
C TYR A 157 -7.85 4.79 -6.21
N ALA A 158 -8.39 3.69 -5.70
CA ALA A 158 -7.62 2.48 -5.41
C ALA A 158 -6.95 1.90 -6.66
N ALA A 159 -7.62 1.93 -7.80
CA ALA A 159 -7.04 1.49 -9.08
C ALA A 159 -6.01 2.47 -9.68
N GLY A 160 -5.73 3.60 -9.05
CA GLY A 160 -4.78 4.62 -9.55
C GLY A 160 -5.22 5.32 -10.83
N VAL A 161 -6.51 5.25 -11.16
CA VAL A 161 -7.12 5.94 -12.30
C VAL A 161 -7.35 7.42 -11.97
N PHE A 162 -7.98 7.68 -10.82
CA PHE A 162 -8.05 9.01 -10.26
C PHE A 162 -6.94 9.22 -9.24
N THR A 163 -6.34 10.40 -9.28
CA THR A 163 -5.38 10.86 -8.27
C THR A 163 -5.95 12.05 -7.53
N GLY A 164 -5.53 12.24 -6.29
CA GLY A 164 -5.88 13.44 -5.53
C GLY A 164 -5.28 14.70 -6.17
N LYS A 165 -5.88 15.83 -5.86
CA LYS A 165 -5.33 17.18 -6.06
C LYS A 165 -4.50 17.57 -4.83
N ASN A 166 -4.24 18.83 -4.63
CA ASN A 166 -3.46 19.37 -3.52
C ASN A 166 -3.74 18.66 -2.18
N GLY A 167 -2.70 18.01 -1.61
CA GLY A 167 -2.80 17.26 -0.36
C GLY A 167 -3.58 15.94 -0.46
N GLY A 168 -3.62 15.31 -1.65
CA GLY A 168 -4.28 14.01 -1.85
C GLY A 168 -5.82 14.04 -1.88
N LYS A 169 -6.44 15.23 -1.78
CA LYS A 169 -7.90 15.39 -1.81
C LYS A 169 -8.49 15.00 -3.16
N PHE A 170 -9.56 14.24 -3.15
CA PHE A 170 -10.28 13.84 -4.36
C PHE A 170 -11.01 15.01 -5.03
N ASP A 171 -11.49 16.01 -4.28
CA ASP A 171 -12.27 17.16 -4.74
C ASP A 171 -13.60 16.73 -5.42
N PRO A 172 -14.51 16.03 -4.70
CA PRO A 172 -15.65 15.33 -5.30
C PRO A 172 -16.63 16.25 -6.03
N LYS A 173 -16.82 17.46 -5.56
CA LYS A 173 -17.75 18.47 -6.12
C LYS A 173 -17.10 19.36 -7.18
N GLY A 174 -15.78 19.30 -7.30
CA GLY A 174 -15.04 20.03 -8.32
C GLY A 174 -15.24 19.42 -9.71
N SER A 175 -14.97 20.20 -10.75
CA SER A 175 -14.94 19.73 -12.13
C SER A 175 -13.54 19.29 -12.54
N ALA A 176 -13.47 18.47 -13.59
CA ALA A 176 -12.21 18.10 -14.23
C ALA A 176 -12.06 18.81 -15.59
N THR A 177 -10.84 19.22 -15.89
CA THR A 177 -10.49 19.79 -17.19
C THR A 177 -10.30 18.69 -18.24
N ARG A 178 -10.36 19.02 -19.52
CA ARG A 178 -10.10 18.08 -20.61
C ARG A 178 -8.72 17.43 -20.51
N ALA A 179 -7.70 18.17 -20.06
CA ALA A 179 -6.37 17.63 -19.79
C ALA A 179 -6.40 16.57 -18.67
N GLU A 180 -7.05 16.86 -17.53
CA GLU A 180 -7.21 15.90 -16.44
C GLU A 180 -7.97 14.67 -16.89
N ILE A 181 -9.04 14.83 -17.67
CA ILE A 181 -9.84 13.73 -18.19
C ILE A 181 -9.05 12.87 -19.17
N ALA A 182 -8.24 13.47 -20.06
CA ALA A 182 -7.39 12.72 -20.97
C ALA A 182 -6.41 11.81 -20.19
N VAL A 183 -5.84 12.32 -19.10
CA VAL A 183 -4.94 11.52 -18.24
C VAL A 183 -5.72 10.45 -17.47
N ILE A 184 -6.90 10.77 -16.91
CA ILE A 184 -7.77 9.80 -16.23
C ILE A 184 -8.15 8.66 -17.20
N VAL A 185 -8.59 9.00 -18.39
CA VAL A 185 -8.98 8.00 -19.41
C VAL A 185 -7.76 7.19 -19.88
N ALA A 186 -6.60 7.80 -20.05
CA ALA A 186 -5.38 7.06 -20.38
C ALA A 186 -5.02 6.04 -19.30
N ARG A 187 -5.16 6.37 -18.03
CA ARG A 187 -4.96 5.45 -16.89
C ARG A 187 -6.04 4.37 -16.82
N LEU A 188 -7.28 4.71 -17.18
CA LEU A 188 -8.36 3.74 -17.26
C LEU A 188 -8.06 2.66 -18.30
N LEU A 189 -7.59 3.06 -19.49
CA LEU A 189 -7.33 2.18 -20.63
C LEU A 189 -5.98 1.44 -20.57
N LEU A 190 -4.98 2.06 -19.96
CA LEU A 190 -3.59 1.60 -19.97
C LEU A 190 -3.13 1.34 -18.53
N PRO A 191 -3.24 0.11 -18.01
CA PRO A 191 -2.86 -0.21 -16.64
C PRO A 191 -1.45 0.24 -16.26
N GLY A 192 -0.50 0.22 -17.19
CA GLY A 192 0.87 0.71 -16.95
C GLY A 192 1.00 2.23 -16.78
N GLN A 193 -0.07 3.00 -16.98
CA GLN A 193 -0.10 4.44 -16.71
C GLN A 193 -0.83 4.79 -15.41
N ARG A 194 -1.38 3.81 -14.72
CA ARG A 194 -2.01 4.00 -13.42
C ARG A 194 -0.97 4.42 -12.40
N ILE A 195 -1.33 5.37 -11.55
CA ILE A 195 -0.41 5.88 -10.55
C ILE A 195 -0.68 5.20 -9.22
N GLY A 196 0.32 4.49 -8.73
CA GLY A 196 0.42 4.12 -7.34
C GLY A 196 0.58 5.40 -6.53
N HIS A 197 -0.36 5.68 -5.62
CA HIS A 197 -0.20 6.73 -4.63
C HIS A 197 0.52 6.14 -3.44
N ASP A 198 1.79 5.95 -3.61
CA ASP A 198 2.65 5.64 -2.50
C ASP A 198 3.25 6.94 -1.95
N ASN A 199 2.39 7.76 -1.35
CA ASN A 199 2.84 8.86 -0.50
C ASN A 199 3.11 8.37 0.92
N ARG A 200 3.07 7.04 1.17
CA ARG A 200 3.50 6.49 2.43
C ARG A 200 4.99 6.32 2.37
N VAL A 201 5.63 6.91 3.34
CA VAL A 201 6.95 6.47 3.75
C VAL A 201 6.71 5.07 4.28
N HIS A 202 6.97 4.06 3.44
CA HIS A 202 6.95 2.70 3.94
C HIS A 202 8.12 2.56 4.89
N PRO A 203 7.88 2.15 6.13
CA PRO A 203 8.99 1.70 6.94
C PRO A 203 9.71 0.63 6.14
N VAL A 204 11.02 0.73 6.01
CA VAL A 204 11.83 -0.35 5.46
C VAL A 204 11.79 -1.45 6.50
N MET A 205 11.10 -2.52 6.17
CA MET A 205 10.76 -3.57 7.10
C MET A 205 11.98 -4.40 7.46
N SER A 206 12.09 -4.78 8.72
CA SER A 206 12.99 -5.84 9.10
C SER A 206 12.47 -7.18 8.55
N SER A 207 13.35 -8.10 8.25
CA SER A 207 13.01 -9.42 7.74
C SER A 207 12.05 -10.21 8.65
N GLN A 208 12.09 -9.98 9.96
CA GLN A 208 11.27 -10.70 10.93
C GLN A 208 9.76 -10.48 10.77
N MET A 209 9.37 -9.44 10.01
CA MET A 209 7.99 -8.97 10.14
C MET A 209 7.24 -8.83 8.84
N GLY A 210 7.91 -9.08 7.72
CA GLY A 210 7.34 -8.68 6.46
C GLY A 210 6.94 -7.20 6.52
N ASN A 211 6.16 -6.70 5.63
CA ASN A 211 5.49 -5.41 5.81
C ASN A 211 4.24 -5.51 6.73
N TYR A 212 4.11 -6.60 7.43
CA TYR A 212 3.11 -6.89 8.46
C TYR A 212 3.65 -6.58 9.85
N ILE A 213 4.14 -5.61 10.02
CA ILE A 213 4.65 -4.56 10.89
C ILE A 213 4.84 -4.78 12.36
N GLN A 214 6.07 -4.90 12.79
CA GLN A 214 6.60 -4.35 14.04
C GLN A 214 8.09 -4.05 13.89
N GLY A 215 8.51 -2.87 14.40
CA GLY A 215 9.90 -2.60 14.73
C GLY A 215 10.89 -2.75 13.58
N SER A 216 10.70 -2.02 12.48
CA SER A 216 11.78 -1.88 11.52
C SER A 216 12.97 -1.19 12.16
N LEU A 217 14.19 -1.72 11.94
CA LEU A 217 15.41 -1.03 12.34
C LEU A 217 15.51 0.35 11.69
N ALA A 218 14.90 0.52 10.51
CA ALA A 218 15.02 1.75 9.75
C ALA A 218 13.78 2.02 8.91
N ILE A 219 13.49 3.30 8.68
CA ILE A 219 12.54 3.77 7.67
C ILE A 219 13.28 4.62 6.65
N GLU A 220 12.82 4.64 5.40
CA GLU A 220 13.45 5.39 4.33
C GLU A 220 12.47 6.30 3.62
N SER A 221 12.87 7.56 3.39
CA SER A 221 12.15 8.53 2.56
C SER A 221 13.13 9.41 1.80
N ASP A 222 12.87 9.62 0.51
CA ASP A 222 13.67 10.49 -0.35
C ASP A 222 15.18 10.19 -0.27
N SER A 223 15.54 8.90 -0.20
CA SER A 223 16.92 8.41 -0.03
C SER A 223 17.58 8.80 1.30
N VAL A 224 16.81 9.24 2.29
CA VAL A 224 17.25 9.42 3.68
C VAL A 224 16.77 8.24 4.50
N VAL A 225 17.68 7.60 5.22
CA VAL A 225 17.35 6.45 6.08
C VAL A 225 17.36 6.91 7.53
N TYR A 226 16.26 6.65 8.25
CA TYR A 226 16.07 7.05 9.65
C TYR A 226 16.15 5.84 10.55
N PHE A 227 16.87 5.97 11.66
CA PHE A 227 17.14 4.90 12.61
C PHE A 227 16.77 5.33 14.02
N PRO A 228 16.01 4.52 14.78
CA PRO A 228 16.02 4.62 16.22
C PRO A 228 17.43 4.34 16.75
N PHE A 229 17.95 5.14 17.66
CA PHE A 229 19.28 4.96 18.20
C PHE A 229 19.36 5.15 19.71
N ARG A 230 20.37 4.53 20.32
CA ARG A 230 20.80 4.73 21.69
C ARG A 230 22.32 4.84 21.73
N ASN A 231 22.83 5.90 22.36
CA ASN A 231 24.28 6.07 22.55
C ASN A 231 24.72 5.48 23.90
N ASP A 232 25.11 4.22 23.89
CA ASP A 232 25.55 3.51 25.10
C ASP A 232 26.96 3.91 25.58
N GLN A 233 27.69 4.77 24.86
CA GLN A 233 28.96 5.32 25.30
C GLN A 233 28.79 6.46 26.30
N GLU A 234 27.60 7.03 26.39
CA GLU A 234 27.29 8.07 27.37
C GLU A 234 26.77 7.45 28.67
N PRO A 235 27.05 8.07 29.84
CA PRO A 235 26.47 7.64 31.11
C PRO A 235 24.95 7.59 31.05
N ASP A 236 24.32 6.72 31.81
CA ASP A 236 22.86 6.52 31.82
C ASP A 236 22.07 7.82 31.97
N GLU A 237 22.56 8.74 32.79
CA GLU A 237 21.90 10.03 33.10
C GLU A 237 21.95 11.04 31.96
N THR A 238 22.90 10.87 31.01
CA THR A 238 23.12 11.77 29.85
C THR A 238 22.99 11.06 28.51
N ARG A 239 22.61 9.80 28.55
CA ARG A 239 22.53 8.95 27.34
C ARG A 239 21.54 9.50 26.32
N ARG A 240 22.03 9.83 25.15
CA ARG A 240 21.15 10.26 24.05
C ARG A 240 20.46 9.05 23.42
N ILE A 241 19.14 9.19 23.34
CA ILE A 241 18.24 8.25 22.67
C ILE A 241 17.41 9.08 21.69
N GLY A 242 17.05 8.53 20.54
CA GLY A 242 16.22 9.27 19.59
C GLY A 242 16.23 8.67 18.19
N VAL A 243 16.18 9.54 17.20
CA VAL A 243 16.23 9.17 15.78
C VAL A 243 17.40 9.86 15.09
N LEU A 244 18.20 9.07 14.37
CA LEU A 244 19.25 9.51 13.45
C LEU A 244 18.74 9.47 12.03
N ALA A 245 19.10 10.46 11.22
CA ALA A 245 18.96 10.44 9.77
C ALA A 245 20.33 10.22 9.11
N ARG A 246 20.40 9.32 8.12
CA ARG A 246 21.54 9.15 7.24
C ARG A 246 21.16 9.54 5.83
N LYS A 247 21.83 10.54 5.29
CA LYS A 247 21.59 11.08 3.94
C LYS A 247 22.31 10.24 2.87
N ALA A 248 21.92 10.42 1.63
CA ALA A 248 22.51 9.70 0.49
C ALA A 248 24.01 9.94 0.32
N ASP A 249 24.54 11.08 0.76
CA ASP A 249 25.98 11.40 0.77
C ASP A 249 26.75 10.71 1.92
N GLY A 250 26.02 9.99 2.77
CA GLY A 250 26.53 9.27 3.93
C GLY A 250 26.69 10.12 5.19
N SER A 251 26.34 11.41 5.16
CA SER A 251 26.30 12.24 6.36
C SER A 251 25.16 11.83 7.28
N THR A 252 25.37 11.98 8.59
CA THR A 252 24.37 11.68 9.62
C THR A 252 24.04 12.91 10.46
N GLU A 253 22.79 13.00 10.89
CA GLU A 253 22.35 14.02 11.83
C GLU A 253 21.31 13.45 12.82
N THR A 254 21.29 13.97 14.04
CA THR A 254 20.21 13.65 14.98
C THR A 254 18.97 14.44 14.60
N VAL A 255 17.87 13.74 14.33
CA VAL A 255 16.57 14.35 13.99
C VAL A 255 15.92 14.89 15.25
N PHE A 256 15.87 14.05 16.30
CA PHE A 256 15.40 14.43 17.63
C PHE A 256 15.94 13.46 18.67
N THR A 257 15.83 13.89 19.95
CA THR A 257 16.10 13.05 21.11
C THR A 257 14.81 12.80 21.89
N ALA A 258 14.76 11.66 22.55
CA ALA A 258 13.63 11.23 23.36
C ALA A 258 14.14 10.64 24.69
N ASP A 259 13.28 10.57 25.70
CA ASP A 259 13.63 9.99 27.01
C ASP A 259 13.72 8.45 26.96
N GLN A 260 13.17 7.84 25.93
CA GLN A 260 13.15 6.39 25.73
C GLN A 260 13.27 6.06 24.25
N ILE A 261 13.65 4.80 23.97
CA ILE A 261 13.87 4.31 22.62
C ILE A 261 12.57 4.41 21.82
N PRO A 262 12.58 5.11 20.66
CA PRO A 262 11.47 5.09 19.74
C PRO A 262 11.27 3.67 19.16
N ASP A 263 10.16 3.06 19.49
CA ASP A 263 9.77 1.77 18.91
C ASP A 263 8.67 1.98 17.88
N ASN A 264 8.63 1.11 16.87
CA ASN A 264 7.62 1.16 15.82
C ASN A 264 7.55 2.53 15.14
N LEU A 265 8.70 3.01 14.66
CA LEU A 265 8.85 4.35 14.08
C LEU A 265 8.04 4.48 12.78
N TRP A 266 7.28 5.56 12.66
CA TRP A 266 6.49 5.92 11.49
C TRP A 266 6.81 7.36 11.08
N LEU A 267 7.08 7.60 9.81
CA LEU A 267 7.23 8.94 9.25
C LEU A 267 5.98 9.32 8.48
N ASP A 268 5.33 10.42 8.84
CA ASP A 268 4.16 10.93 8.15
C ASP A 268 4.55 11.80 6.93
N THR A 269 3.59 12.04 6.06
CA THR A 269 3.76 12.80 4.81
C THR A 269 4.13 14.26 5.01
N ASP A 270 3.90 14.81 6.21
CA ASP A 270 4.31 16.17 6.59
C ASP A 270 5.73 16.21 7.19
N GLY A 271 6.43 15.08 7.24
CA GLY A 271 7.76 14.93 7.82
C GLY A 271 7.76 14.76 9.34
N SER A 272 6.60 14.64 9.98
CA SER A 272 6.50 14.35 11.40
C SER A 272 6.68 12.84 11.68
N PHE A 273 7.07 12.51 12.90
CA PHE A 273 7.31 11.13 13.32
C PHE A 273 6.32 10.71 14.39
N TYR A 274 5.76 9.51 14.22
CA TYR A 274 5.04 8.79 15.26
C TYR A 274 5.85 7.58 15.71
N PHE A 275 5.79 7.25 16.98
CA PHE A 275 6.47 6.08 17.53
C PHE A 275 5.85 5.65 18.84
N LEU A 276 6.11 4.40 19.21
CA LEU A 276 5.65 3.83 20.47
C LEU A 276 6.70 3.93 21.56
N ASN A 277 6.17 3.93 22.77
CA ASN A 277 6.88 3.71 23.98
C ASN A 277 5.96 2.99 24.98
N TRP A 278 5.95 1.66 24.95
CA TRP A 278 5.07 0.79 25.72
C TRP A 278 3.59 1.18 25.57
N GLU A 279 3.05 1.87 26.60
CA GLU A 279 1.66 2.32 26.65
C GLU A 279 1.43 3.66 25.95
N LYS A 280 2.48 4.32 25.43
CA LYS A 280 2.38 5.66 24.86
C LYS A 280 2.59 5.66 23.36
N LEU A 281 1.72 6.36 22.66
CA LEU A 281 1.96 6.82 21.31
C LEU A 281 2.44 8.27 21.36
N LEU A 282 3.61 8.51 20.78
CA LEU A 282 4.25 9.82 20.74
C LEU A 282 4.28 10.36 19.32
N HIS A 283 4.32 11.68 19.21
CA HIS A 283 4.43 12.41 17.96
C HIS A 283 5.49 13.50 18.08
N TYR A 284 6.45 13.49 17.17
CA TYR A 284 7.45 14.54 17.02
C TYR A 284 7.21 15.32 15.74
N SER A 285 7.13 16.65 15.83
CA SER A 285 7.00 17.56 14.70
C SER A 285 8.29 18.34 14.49
N PRO A 286 9.03 18.12 13.38
CA PRO A 286 10.23 18.90 13.05
C PRO A 286 9.92 20.40 12.89
N ALA A 287 8.74 20.75 12.35
CA ALA A 287 8.34 22.12 12.11
C ALA A 287 8.25 22.96 13.40
N THR A 288 7.92 22.35 14.52
CA THR A 288 7.78 23.00 15.82
C THR A 288 8.84 22.58 16.82
N ASN A 289 9.66 21.58 16.49
CA ASN A 289 10.62 20.92 17.38
C ASN A 289 9.96 20.45 18.69
N GLN A 290 8.75 19.87 18.60
CA GLN A 290 7.99 19.46 19.78
C GLN A 290 7.71 17.97 19.74
N LEU A 291 8.00 17.31 20.86
CA LEU A 291 7.60 15.94 21.17
C LEU A 291 6.37 15.96 22.07
N LYS A 292 5.30 15.25 21.68
CA LYS A 292 4.03 15.20 22.41
C LYS A 292 3.56 13.76 22.58
N THR A 293 2.98 13.45 23.72
CA THR A 293 2.18 12.23 23.88
C THR A 293 0.81 12.45 23.24
N VAL A 294 0.50 11.64 22.24
CA VAL A 294 -0.78 11.66 21.49
C VAL A 294 -1.83 10.84 22.24
N TYR A 295 -1.39 9.70 22.78
CA TYR A 295 -2.28 8.77 23.45
C TYR A 295 -1.54 7.95 24.51
N ILE A 296 -2.27 7.56 25.57
CA ILE A 296 -1.81 6.64 26.60
C ILE A 296 -2.82 5.50 26.67
N ALA A 297 -2.36 4.29 26.37
CA ALA A 297 -3.16 3.09 26.39
C ALA A 297 -3.43 2.58 27.82
N LYS A 298 -4.38 1.66 27.96
CA LYS A 298 -4.62 0.95 29.22
C LYS A 298 -3.59 -0.12 29.52
N GLY A 299 -2.92 -0.62 28.49
CA GLY A 299 -1.87 -1.61 28.55
C GLY A 299 -0.77 -1.27 27.55
N LYS A 300 -0.09 -2.28 27.02
CA LYS A 300 0.92 -2.08 25.97
C LYS A 300 0.25 -1.81 24.62
N ILE A 301 0.80 -0.90 23.83
CA ILE A 301 0.46 -0.78 22.41
C ILE A 301 1.43 -1.71 21.66
N ASP A 302 0.90 -2.74 21.00
CA ASP A 302 1.75 -3.66 20.25
C ASP A 302 2.15 -3.08 18.91
N THR A 303 1.21 -2.44 18.20
CA THR A 303 1.50 -1.77 16.94
C THR A 303 0.48 -0.69 16.62
N PHE A 304 0.83 0.18 15.67
CA PHE A 304 -0.08 1.20 15.13
C PHE A 304 0.18 1.43 13.65
N GLN A 305 -0.82 1.98 12.96
CA GLN A 305 -0.70 2.43 11.58
C GLN A 305 -1.53 3.69 11.35
N LEU A 306 -1.03 4.57 10.47
CA LEU A 306 -1.79 5.71 9.99
C LEU A 306 -2.54 5.31 8.72
N TYR A 307 -3.86 5.51 8.74
CA TYR A 307 -4.71 5.21 7.60
C TYR A 307 -5.94 6.12 7.59
N GLY A 308 -6.21 6.77 6.49
CA GLY A 308 -7.39 7.61 6.36
C GLY A 308 -7.43 8.84 7.25
N GLY A 309 -6.27 9.39 7.62
CA GLY A 309 -6.19 10.50 8.56
C GLY A 309 -6.50 10.09 10.01
N LYS A 310 -6.62 8.80 10.28
CA LYS A 310 -6.78 8.22 11.61
C LYS A 310 -5.56 7.39 11.98
N ILE A 311 -5.33 7.22 13.27
CA ILE A 311 -4.30 6.34 13.80
C ILE A 311 -5.02 5.10 14.35
N TYR A 312 -4.74 3.95 13.75
CA TYR A 312 -5.26 2.67 14.21
C TYR A 312 -4.24 2.02 15.15
N LEU A 313 -4.73 1.41 16.21
CA LEU A 313 -3.92 0.83 17.27
C LEU A 313 -4.37 -0.58 17.58
N LEU A 314 -3.42 -1.44 17.86
CA LEU A 314 -3.62 -2.71 18.53
C LEU A 314 -3.04 -2.61 19.94
N GLU A 315 -3.89 -2.77 20.94
CA GLU A 315 -3.49 -2.74 22.34
C GLU A 315 -3.64 -4.12 22.96
N ASN A 316 -2.70 -4.43 23.80
CA ASN A 316 -2.62 -5.64 24.60
C ASN A 316 -2.69 -5.24 26.08
N TYR A 317 -3.64 -5.77 26.83
CA TYR A 317 -3.81 -5.46 28.24
C TYR A 317 -4.04 -6.72 29.07
N ALA A 318 -3.63 -6.67 30.35
CA ALA A 318 -3.75 -7.80 31.25
C ALA A 318 -5.20 -8.28 31.37
N GLY A 319 -5.35 -9.57 31.34
CA GLY A 319 -6.62 -10.28 31.29
C GLY A 319 -7.52 -10.10 32.49
N ASP A 320 -8.60 -10.87 32.53
CA ASP A 320 -9.51 -11.00 33.64
C ASP A 320 -8.71 -11.38 34.91
N PRO A 321 -8.96 -10.76 36.08
CA PRO A 321 -8.33 -11.14 37.35
C PRO A 321 -8.47 -12.64 37.68
N ASN A 322 -9.47 -13.31 37.10
CA ASN A 322 -9.66 -14.76 37.24
C ASN A 322 -8.81 -15.59 36.27
N PHE A 323 -8.22 -14.96 35.24
CA PHE A 323 -7.36 -15.58 34.23
C PHE A 323 -6.15 -14.68 33.96
N PRO A 324 -5.22 -14.55 34.92
CA PRO A 324 -4.12 -13.57 34.83
C PRO A 324 -3.15 -13.86 33.69
N ASP A 325 -3.12 -15.08 33.17
CA ASP A 325 -2.24 -15.48 32.07
C ASP A 325 -2.86 -15.28 30.68
N GLN A 326 -4.10 -14.79 30.61
CA GLN A 326 -4.77 -14.51 29.33
C GLN A 326 -4.60 -13.06 28.94
N TRP A 327 -3.94 -12.84 27.80
CA TRP A 327 -3.84 -11.54 27.18
C TRP A 327 -5.14 -11.19 26.46
N ARG A 328 -5.58 -9.95 26.60
CA ARG A 328 -6.72 -9.41 25.87
C ARG A 328 -6.27 -8.35 24.90
N TYR A 329 -6.76 -8.45 23.67
CA TYR A 329 -6.48 -7.47 22.64
C TYR A 329 -7.70 -6.62 22.38
N ARG A 330 -7.46 -5.35 22.10
CA ARG A 330 -8.46 -4.48 21.50
C ARG A 330 -7.86 -3.74 20.32
N PHE A 331 -8.66 -3.62 19.29
CA PHE A 331 -8.31 -2.91 18.07
C PHE A 331 -9.27 -1.77 17.83
N GLY A 332 -8.76 -0.62 17.42
CA GLY A 332 -9.57 0.55 17.13
C GLY A 332 -8.74 1.71 16.61
N TYR A 333 -9.30 2.90 16.62
CA TYR A 333 -8.64 4.09 16.11
C TYR A 333 -8.73 5.27 17.08
N LEU A 334 -7.81 6.22 16.92
CA LEU A 334 -7.83 7.49 17.64
C LEU A 334 -8.54 8.55 16.82
N GLU A 335 -9.45 9.26 17.46
CA GLU A 335 -10.09 10.45 16.94
C GLU A 335 -10.21 11.49 18.05
N ASN A 336 -9.63 12.69 17.83
CA ASN A 336 -9.56 13.76 18.84
C ASN A 336 -8.96 13.31 20.17
N GLY A 337 -7.93 12.46 20.13
CA GLY A 337 -7.24 11.91 21.31
C GLY A 337 -8.02 10.87 22.10
N LYS A 338 -9.18 10.42 21.59
CA LYS A 338 -9.99 9.35 22.19
C LYS A 338 -9.89 8.07 21.37
N PHE A 339 -9.80 6.94 22.06
CA PHE A 339 -9.81 5.63 21.44
C PHE A 339 -11.25 5.18 21.15
N HIS A 340 -11.51 4.86 19.88
CA HIS A 340 -12.75 4.30 19.39
C HIS A 340 -12.55 2.82 19.08
N ASN A 341 -13.26 1.98 19.81
CA ASN A 341 -13.08 0.55 19.78
C ASN A 341 -13.84 -0.09 18.59
N LEU A 342 -13.15 -0.83 17.75
CA LEU A 342 -13.74 -1.64 16.68
C LEU A 342 -13.81 -3.12 17.05
N MET A 343 -12.91 -3.55 17.94
CA MET A 343 -12.84 -4.93 18.38
C MET A 343 -12.31 -4.98 19.82
N ASP A 344 -13.05 -5.59 20.74
CA ASP A 344 -12.69 -5.76 22.14
C ASP A 344 -12.84 -7.20 22.61
N GLY A 345 -11.99 -7.59 23.54
CA GLY A 345 -12.14 -8.83 24.29
C GLY A 345 -11.82 -10.10 23.52
N ILE A 346 -10.96 -10.04 22.50
CA ILE A 346 -10.41 -11.27 21.96
C ILE A 346 -9.47 -11.85 23.01
N THR A 347 -9.93 -12.91 23.64
CA THR A 347 -9.14 -13.78 24.49
C THR A 347 -8.65 -14.93 23.66
N PHE A 348 -7.35 -15.18 23.69
CA PHE A 348 -6.78 -16.37 23.06
C PHE A 348 -6.47 -17.39 24.15
N ASP A 349 -6.97 -18.60 23.96
CA ASP A 349 -6.49 -19.76 24.73
C ASP A 349 -5.07 -20.07 24.27
N GLN A 350 -4.14 -19.70 25.12
CA GLN A 350 -2.82 -20.31 25.32
C GLN A 350 -1.71 -20.16 24.27
N GLU A 351 -1.70 -19.51 23.17
CA GLU A 351 -0.43 -19.39 22.37
C GLU A 351 -0.56 -18.52 21.11
N LEU A 352 -1.66 -17.83 20.94
CA LEU A 352 -1.86 -17.03 19.76
C LEU A 352 -1.54 -15.56 20.03
N TYR A 353 -0.45 -15.11 19.45
CA TYR A 353 -0.05 -13.72 19.51
C TYR A 353 -0.64 -12.98 18.32
N MET A 354 -1.53 -12.01 18.58
CA MET A 354 -1.93 -11.02 17.59
C MET A 354 -1.12 -9.75 17.90
N ASP A 355 -0.01 -9.60 17.21
CA ASP A 355 0.89 -8.46 17.40
C ASP A 355 0.90 -7.50 16.21
N LYS A 356 0.15 -7.80 15.15
CA LYS A 356 0.25 -7.14 13.86
C LYS A 356 -1.11 -7.04 13.16
N PHE A 357 -1.26 -6.03 12.32
CA PHE A 357 -2.38 -5.91 11.39
C PHE A 357 -1.96 -5.16 10.12
N TYR A 358 -2.69 -5.38 9.04
CA TYR A 358 -2.51 -4.71 7.76
C TYR A 358 -3.78 -3.96 7.36
N LEU A 359 -3.64 -2.69 6.94
CA LEU A 359 -4.76 -1.85 6.54
C LEU A 359 -4.82 -1.71 5.02
N PHE A 360 -5.93 -2.13 4.44
CA PHE A 360 -6.15 -2.02 3.00
C PHE A 360 -7.65 -1.96 2.67
N GLY A 361 -8.03 -1.11 1.71
CA GLY A 361 -9.38 -1.09 1.15
C GLY A 361 -10.51 -0.84 2.18
N GLY A 362 -10.23 -0.08 3.25
CA GLY A 362 -11.18 0.16 4.33
C GLY A 362 -11.34 -0.99 5.31
N LYS A 363 -10.42 -1.94 5.31
CA LYS A 363 -10.38 -3.08 6.23
C LYS A 363 -9.05 -3.19 6.95
N ALA A 364 -9.08 -3.76 8.15
CA ALA A 364 -7.92 -4.27 8.86
C ALA A 364 -7.85 -5.78 8.71
N TYR A 365 -6.69 -6.32 8.40
CA TYR A 365 -6.44 -7.75 8.22
C TYR A 365 -5.52 -8.26 9.33
N PHE A 366 -5.85 -9.43 9.87
CA PHE A 366 -5.15 -10.06 10.99
C PHE A 366 -4.93 -11.54 10.70
N LEU A 367 -3.78 -12.06 11.08
CA LEU A 367 -3.57 -13.50 11.18
C LEU A 367 -4.05 -13.99 12.55
N PHE A 368 -4.94 -14.97 12.57
CA PHE A 368 -5.38 -15.63 13.77
C PHE A 368 -5.16 -17.13 13.63
N GLY A 369 -4.47 -17.73 14.55
CA GLY A 369 -4.51 -19.17 14.69
C GLY A 369 -5.89 -19.61 15.20
N ASP A 370 -6.56 -20.39 14.43
CA ASP A 370 -7.97 -20.78 14.64
C ASP A 370 -8.10 -22.24 15.09
N ASN A 371 -7.22 -23.12 14.62
CA ASN A 371 -7.23 -24.53 14.99
C ASN A 371 -5.82 -25.11 15.02
N THR A 372 -5.51 -25.84 16.07
CA THR A 372 -4.36 -26.72 16.11
C THR A 372 -4.81 -28.14 15.77
N TYR A 373 -4.12 -28.77 14.86
CA TYR A 373 -4.28 -30.21 14.63
C TYR A 373 -2.93 -30.92 14.75
N VAL A 374 -2.98 -32.16 15.21
CA VAL A 374 -1.77 -32.97 15.35
C VAL A 374 -1.72 -33.95 14.18
N SER A 375 -0.69 -33.84 13.35
CA SER A 375 -0.40 -34.83 12.32
C SER A 375 0.99 -35.42 12.52
N ASN A 376 1.09 -36.72 12.52
CA ASN A 376 2.35 -37.45 12.73
C ASN A 376 3.16 -37.04 13.98
N GLY A 377 2.48 -36.61 15.06
CA GLY A 377 3.11 -36.19 16.30
C GLY A 377 3.64 -34.73 16.27
N HIS A 378 3.35 -33.98 15.23
CA HIS A 378 3.67 -32.56 15.14
C HIS A 378 2.38 -31.73 15.23
N LEU A 379 2.49 -30.56 15.90
CA LEU A 379 1.42 -29.61 16.03
C LEU A 379 1.47 -28.68 14.81
N PHE A 380 0.36 -28.56 14.11
CA PHE A 380 0.17 -27.66 13.00
C PHE A 380 -0.87 -26.62 13.39
N TYR A 381 -0.67 -25.40 12.94
CA TYR A 381 -1.57 -24.29 13.17
C TYR A 381 -2.20 -23.89 11.83
N ASN A 382 -3.49 -23.66 11.83
CA ASN A 382 -4.19 -23.06 10.71
C ASN A 382 -4.36 -21.56 11.02
N TYR A 383 -3.82 -20.69 10.19
CA TYR A 383 -3.85 -19.24 10.36
C TYR A 383 -4.69 -18.58 9.26
N PRO A 384 -6.03 -18.59 9.37
CA PRO A 384 -6.84 -17.84 8.43
C PRO A 384 -6.57 -16.35 8.58
N LEU A 385 -6.57 -15.65 7.46
CA LEU A 385 -6.53 -14.19 7.45
C LEU A 385 -7.95 -13.66 7.72
N TRP A 386 -8.12 -12.98 8.84
CA TRP A 386 -9.37 -12.32 9.21
C TRP A 386 -9.38 -10.86 8.77
N SER A 387 -10.55 -10.30 8.55
CA SER A 387 -10.72 -8.88 8.29
C SER A 387 -11.76 -8.25 9.21
N ILE A 388 -11.53 -6.98 9.53
CA ILE A 388 -12.48 -6.11 10.21
C ILE A 388 -12.73 -4.92 9.29
N ASP A 389 -13.98 -4.67 8.98
CA ASP A 389 -14.38 -3.46 8.24
C ASP A 389 -14.22 -2.23 9.16
N LEU A 390 -13.47 -1.22 8.72
CA LEU A 390 -13.09 -0.07 9.54
C LEU A 390 -14.23 0.94 9.77
N GLU A 391 -15.30 0.84 8.99
CA GLU A 391 -16.47 1.72 9.13
C GLU A 391 -17.54 1.07 10.01
N THR A 392 -17.81 -0.21 9.79
CA THR A 392 -18.93 -0.93 10.43
C THR A 392 -18.49 -1.80 11.60
N GLY A 393 -17.21 -2.13 11.73
CA GLY A 393 -16.68 -3.11 12.68
C GLY A 393 -17.06 -4.56 12.35
N ALA A 394 -17.67 -4.82 11.18
CA ALA A 394 -18.03 -6.16 10.76
C ALA A 394 -16.79 -7.04 10.57
N LYS A 395 -16.85 -8.27 11.10
CA LYS A 395 -15.74 -9.22 11.10
C LYS A 395 -16.04 -10.38 10.17
N GLY A 396 -14.99 -10.90 9.51
CA GLY A 396 -15.12 -12.08 8.66
C GLY A 396 -13.77 -12.67 8.28
N ARG A 397 -13.77 -13.93 7.87
CA ARG A 397 -12.62 -14.55 7.22
C ARG A 397 -12.36 -13.85 5.88
N ALA A 398 -11.14 -13.44 5.65
CA ALA A 398 -10.73 -12.80 4.41
C ALA A 398 -10.09 -13.78 3.43
N VAL A 399 -9.22 -14.66 3.90
CA VAL A 399 -8.53 -15.68 3.11
C VAL A 399 -8.29 -16.89 3.99
N ASP A 400 -8.56 -18.08 3.48
CA ASP A 400 -8.14 -19.33 4.11
C ASP A 400 -6.72 -19.64 3.64
N LEU A 401 -5.81 -19.65 4.60
CA LEU A 401 -4.42 -19.98 4.40
C LEU A 401 -4.19 -21.31 5.13
N ASP A 402 -4.51 -22.43 4.47
CA ASP A 402 -4.32 -23.75 5.01
C ASP A 402 -2.86 -24.21 4.85
N ASP A 403 -2.34 -24.97 5.82
CA ASP A 403 -1.02 -25.59 5.82
C ASP A 403 0.18 -24.62 5.87
N PHE A 404 0.07 -23.54 6.64
CA PHE A 404 1.19 -22.60 6.86
C PHE A 404 2.16 -23.14 7.89
N TYR A 405 3.44 -23.06 7.54
CA TYR A 405 4.52 -23.41 8.45
C TYR A 405 5.01 -22.21 9.28
N MET A 406 4.72 -20.96 8.87
CA MET A 406 5.27 -19.76 9.49
C MET A 406 4.29 -18.58 9.47
N ASP A 407 4.41 -17.69 10.46
CA ASP A 407 3.61 -16.50 10.71
C ASP A 407 3.88 -15.33 9.73
N GLU A 408 4.35 -15.62 8.51
CA GLU A 408 4.92 -14.60 7.64
C GLU A 408 4.07 -14.40 6.39
N VAL A 409 3.42 -13.24 6.37
CA VAL A 409 2.66 -12.74 5.21
C VAL A 409 3.18 -11.37 4.83
N ALA A 410 3.50 -11.18 3.57
CA ALA A 410 3.87 -9.88 3.00
C ALA A 410 2.75 -9.34 2.12
N PHE A 411 2.58 -8.03 2.09
CA PHE A 411 1.53 -7.38 1.29
C PHE A 411 2.10 -6.33 0.34
N ASP A 412 1.56 -6.30 -0.88
CA ASP A 412 1.71 -5.22 -1.85
C ASP A 412 0.31 -4.79 -2.30
N GLY A 413 -0.26 -3.80 -1.64
CA GLY A 413 -1.64 -3.37 -1.86
C GLY A 413 -2.64 -4.49 -1.60
N ALA A 414 -3.44 -4.84 -2.63
CA ALA A 414 -4.41 -5.93 -2.54
C ALA A 414 -3.80 -7.33 -2.65
N THR A 415 -2.52 -7.43 -2.94
CA THR A 415 -1.83 -8.70 -3.13
C THR A 415 -1.13 -9.12 -1.85
N GLY A 416 -1.42 -10.30 -1.37
CA GLY A 416 -0.69 -10.94 -0.28
C GLY A 416 0.24 -12.03 -0.81
N TYR A 417 1.35 -12.22 -0.11
CA TYR A 417 2.30 -13.30 -0.33
C TYR A 417 2.53 -14.03 0.97
N ALA A 418 2.59 -15.34 0.92
CA ALA A 418 2.82 -16.16 2.10
C ALA A 418 3.79 -17.31 1.78
N LEU A 419 4.47 -17.79 2.80
CA LEU A 419 5.23 -19.03 2.73
C LEU A 419 4.31 -20.20 3.03
N GLU A 420 4.27 -21.18 2.15
CA GLU A 420 3.50 -22.40 2.28
C GLU A 420 4.42 -23.61 2.18
N GLY A 421 4.20 -24.59 3.02
CA GLY A 421 4.95 -25.83 2.98
C GLY A 421 4.85 -26.57 4.30
N GLY A 422 5.38 -27.77 4.36
CA GLY A 422 5.35 -28.60 5.56
C GLY A 422 6.23 -29.82 5.43
N LYS A 423 6.14 -30.72 6.41
CA LYS A 423 7.01 -31.89 6.53
C LYS A 423 7.14 -32.74 5.26
N ASP A 424 6.11 -32.77 4.42
CA ASP A 424 6.04 -33.62 3.22
C ASP A 424 5.78 -32.77 1.95
N LEU A 425 5.74 -31.43 2.06
CA LEU A 425 5.54 -30.51 0.94
C LEU A 425 6.72 -29.55 0.80
N PRO A 426 7.19 -29.29 -0.41
CA PRO A 426 8.25 -28.31 -0.62
C PRO A 426 7.77 -26.92 -0.21
N MET A 427 8.67 -26.13 0.40
CA MET A 427 8.40 -24.75 0.71
C MET A 427 8.13 -23.96 -0.57
N SER A 428 7.10 -23.16 -0.55
CA SER A 428 6.66 -22.39 -1.70
C SER A 428 6.26 -20.98 -1.30
N ILE A 429 6.45 -20.03 -2.19
CA ILE A 429 5.84 -18.70 -2.08
C ILE A 429 4.54 -18.72 -2.85
N VAL A 430 3.45 -18.46 -2.16
CA VAL A 430 2.12 -18.35 -2.76
C VAL A 430 1.66 -16.91 -2.78
N ARG A 431 0.96 -16.52 -3.83
CA ARG A 431 0.32 -15.23 -3.99
C ARG A 431 -1.18 -15.39 -3.88
N PHE A 432 -1.83 -14.49 -3.14
CA PHE A 432 -3.28 -14.42 -3.01
C PHE A 432 -3.79 -12.98 -3.15
N SER A 433 -5.10 -12.82 -3.33
CA SER A 433 -5.73 -11.52 -3.48
C SER A 433 -6.67 -11.21 -2.31
N LEU A 434 -6.53 -10.03 -1.69
CA LEU A 434 -7.48 -9.54 -0.67
C LEU A 434 -8.85 -9.16 -1.25
N LEU A 435 -8.92 -8.93 -2.57
CA LEU A 435 -10.16 -8.57 -3.27
C LEU A 435 -10.87 -9.78 -3.89
N GLN A 436 -10.13 -10.84 -4.16
CA GLN A 436 -10.60 -12.09 -4.76
C GLN A 436 -9.93 -13.25 -4.03
N PRO A 437 -10.41 -13.60 -2.82
CA PRO A 437 -9.75 -14.58 -1.94
C PRO A 437 -9.59 -15.98 -2.56
N GLU A 438 -10.44 -16.31 -3.54
CA GLU A 438 -10.38 -17.56 -4.30
C GLU A 438 -9.21 -17.61 -5.31
N LEU A 439 -8.60 -16.45 -5.61
CA LEU A 439 -7.44 -16.38 -6.49
C LEU A 439 -6.17 -16.59 -5.67
N ARG A 440 -5.65 -17.80 -5.76
CA ARG A 440 -4.39 -18.22 -5.14
C ARG A 440 -3.54 -18.93 -6.18
N GLU A 441 -2.25 -18.63 -6.20
CA GLU A 441 -1.30 -19.29 -7.09
C GLU A 441 0.07 -19.45 -6.43
N THR A 442 0.74 -20.54 -6.71
CA THR A 442 2.15 -20.73 -6.35
C THR A 442 3.01 -19.89 -7.29
N VAL A 443 3.72 -18.92 -6.74
CA VAL A 443 4.66 -18.07 -7.47
C VAL A 443 5.99 -18.79 -7.70
N LEU A 444 6.46 -19.49 -6.68
CA LEU A 444 7.77 -20.13 -6.66
C LEU A 444 7.78 -21.29 -5.69
N VAL A 445 8.32 -22.42 -6.11
CA VAL A 445 8.77 -23.48 -5.22
C VAL A 445 10.22 -23.20 -4.86
N LEU A 446 10.50 -23.03 -3.58
CA LEU A 446 11.85 -22.71 -3.12
C LEU A 446 12.80 -23.89 -3.36
N PRO A 447 14.00 -23.66 -3.86
CA PRO A 447 15.02 -24.72 -3.96
C PRO A 447 15.48 -25.17 -2.57
N ASP A 448 15.95 -26.41 -2.46
CA ASP A 448 16.33 -27.02 -1.18
C ASP A 448 17.36 -26.20 -0.40
N ASP A 449 18.33 -25.58 -1.09
CA ASP A 449 19.36 -24.72 -0.49
C ASP A 449 18.85 -23.34 -0.02
N ALA A 450 17.61 -23.00 -0.35
CA ALA A 450 16.93 -21.80 0.11
C ALA A 450 15.82 -22.10 1.12
N SER A 451 15.38 -23.35 1.22
CA SER A 451 14.28 -23.81 2.07
C SER A 451 14.75 -24.48 3.37
N ASP A 452 16.06 -24.45 3.65
CA ASP A 452 16.65 -25.08 4.83
C ASP A 452 16.63 -24.09 6.00
N GLY A 453 15.76 -24.31 6.98
CA GLY A 453 15.76 -23.55 8.22
C GLY A 453 14.40 -23.20 8.83
N HIS A 454 14.45 -22.79 10.10
CA HIS A 454 13.26 -22.47 10.91
C HIS A 454 12.93 -20.96 10.98
N ARG A 455 13.70 -20.09 10.32
CA ARG A 455 13.60 -18.63 10.43
C ARG A 455 13.58 -17.93 9.07
N MET A 456 12.86 -18.52 8.14
CA MET A 456 12.69 -17.90 6.82
C MET A 456 11.69 -16.75 6.89
N THR A 457 11.99 -15.64 6.25
CA THR A 457 11.09 -14.48 6.25
C THR A 457 10.82 -13.94 4.85
N LEU A 458 9.58 -13.54 4.65
CA LEU A 458 9.09 -12.93 3.44
C LEU A 458 8.70 -11.47 3.75
N PHE A 459 9.19 -10.51 2.98
CA PHE A 459 8.84 -9.11 3.19
C PHE A 459 8.77 -8.34 1.87
N ALA A 460 7.93 -7.31 1.85
CA ALA A 460 7.82 -6.42 0.71
C ALA A 460 8.42 -5.05 1.03
N ASN A 461 9.07 -4.42 0.06
CA ASN A 461 9.49 -3.04 0.09
C ASN A 461 8.96 -2.35 -1.17
N GLY A 462 7.87 -1.61 -1.03
CA GLY A 462 7.10 -1.14 -2.18
C GLY A 462 6.58 -2.32 -3.00
N SER A 463 6.80 -2.28 -4.32
CA SER A 463 6.40 -3.37 -5.24
C SER A 463 7.39 -4.55 -5.29
N ASP A 464 8.47 -4.49 -4.54
CA ASP A 464 9.53 -5.49 -4.52
C ASP A 464 9.31 -6.47 -3.38
N LEU A 465 9.25 -7.75 -3.69
CA LEU A 465 9.16 -8.84 -2.73
C LEU A 465 10.55 -9.41 -2.48
N TYR A 466 10.88 -9.60 -1.22
CA TYR A 466 12.14 -10.18 -0.78
C TYR A 466 11.90 -11.41 0.09
N TYR A 467 12.80 -12.36 -0.06
CA TYR A 467 12.88 -13.55 0.76
C TYR A 467 14.25 -13.61 1.44
N PHE A 468 14.28 -13.77 2.75
CA PHE A 468 15.49 -13.91 3.54
C PHE A 468 15.54 -15.26 4.23
N SER A 469 16.64 -15.97 4.05
CA SER A 469 16.98 -17.18 4.83
C SER A 469 18.23 -16.88 5.66
N PRO A 470 18.10 -16.75 6.99
CA PRO A 470 19.23 -16.56 7.88
C PRO A 470 20.26 -17.69 7.79
N GLU A 471 19.80 -18.92 7.70
CA GLU A 471 20.67 -20.12 7.64
C GLU A 471 21.42 -20.23 6.31
N ALA A 472 20.78 -19.84 5.20
CA ALA A 472 21.47 -19.74 3.91
C ALA A 472 22.34 -18.47 3.80
N HIS A 473 22.28 -17.54 4.76
CA HIS A 473 22.94 -16.24 4.73
C HIS A 473 22.63 -15.43 3.47
N ARG A 474 21.38 -15.48 2.96
CA ARG A 474 21.02 -14.92 1.66
C ARG A 474 19.69 -14.16 1.70
N ILE A 475 19.68 -13.07 0.95
CA ILE A 475 18.44 -12.36 0.59
C ILE A 475 18.25 -12.46 -0.92
N TRP A 476 17.07 -12.84 -1.34
CA TRP A 476 16.67 -12.83 -2.73
C TRP A 476 15.53 -11.84 -2.96
N LYS A 477 15.57 -11.17 -4.09
CA LYS A 477 14.42 -10.48 -4.64
C LYS A 477 13.63 -11.47 -5.50
N ILE A 478 12.32 -11.52 -5.29
CA ILE A 478 11.41 -12.39 -6.01
C ILE A 478 10.70 -11.58 -7.09
N GLY A 479 10.89 -11.97 -8.33
CA GLY A 479 10.19 -11.38 -9.47
C GLY A 479 8.72 -11.80 -9.52
N LYS A 480 7.91 -11.02 -10.20
CA LYS A 480 6.48 -11.34 -10.43
C LYS A 480 6.27 -12.64 -11.22
N ASP A 481 7.28 -13.08 -11.93
CA ASP A 481 7.38 -14.34 -12.68
C ASP A 481 7.96 -15.50 -11.86
N GLY A 482 8.23 -15.29 -10.57
CA GLY A 482 8.85 -16.26 -9.67
C GLY A 482 10.39 -16.34 -9.79
N ALA A 483 11.02 -15.49 -10.60
CA ALA A 483 12.48 -15.49 -10.70
C ALA A 483 13.13 -15.03 -9.39
N MET A 484 14.07 -15.81 -8.85
CA MET A 484 14.89 -15.45 -7.70
C MET A 484 16.16 -14.74 -8.16
N THR A 485 16.39 -13.53 -7.66
CA THR A 485 17.62 -12.79 -7.88
C THR A 485 18.31 -12.53 -6.56
N LEU A 486 19.53 -13.06 -6.40
CA LEU A 486 20.32 -12.83 -5.19
C LEU A 486 20.60 -11.33 -5.05
N THR A 487 20.15 -10.75 -3.94
CA THR A 487 20.29 -9.31 -3.67
C THR A 487 21.46 -9.03 -2.77
N ALA A 488 21.63 -9.83 -1.72
CA ALA A 488 22.67 -9.65 -0.74
C ALA A 488 23.05 -10.98 -0.08
N LEU A 489 24.27 -11.01 0.45
CA LEU A 489 24.80 -12.11 1.25
C LEU A 489 25.04 -11.58 2.66
N ALA A 490 24.55 -12.27 3.69
CA ALA A 490 25.00 -12.01 5.04
C ALA A 490 26.47 -12.46 5.21
N PRO A 491 27.26 -11.78 6.03
CA PRO A 491 28.64 -12.18 6.27
C PRO A 491 28.69 -13.60 6.85
N TRP A 492 29.59 -14.42 6.32
CA TRP A 492 29.88 -15.73 6.90
C TRP A 492 30.67 -15.56 8.21
N GLY A 493 30.21 -16.19 9.30
CA GLY A 493 30.83 -16.16 10.61
C GLY A 493 30.12 -17.05 11.60
N GLU A 494 30.53 -17.04 12.85
CA GLU A 494 29.87 -17.77 13.93
C GLU A 494 28.50 -17.16 14.31
N ARG A 495 28.20 -15.97 13.80
CA ARG A 495 26.98 -15.21 14.10
C ARG A 495 25.97 -15.33 12.97
N LEU A 496 24.78 -15.81 13.31
CA LEU A 496 23.59 -15.74 12.47
C LEU A 496 22.87 -14.44 12.78
N TYR A 497 22.51 -13.67 11.75
CA TYR A 497 21.65 -12.51 11.89
C TYR A 497 20.19 -12.95 11.79
N ASP A 498 19.38 -12.54 12.76
CA ASP A 498 17.95 -12.91 12.77
C ASP A 498 17.14 -12.06 11.76
N TYR A 499 17.66 -10.88 11.38
CA TYR A 499 16.93 -9.92 10.57
C TYR A 499 17.76 -9.30 9.45
N ALA A 500 17.06 -8.84 8.42
CA ALA A 500 17.66 -8.01 7.39
C ALA A 500 16.71 -6.87 6.98
N THR A 501 17.30 -5.72 6.64
CA THR A 501 16.58 -4.55 6.15
C THR A 501 17.21 -4.06 4.87
N VAL A 502 16.45 -4.00 3.78
CA VAL A 502 16.92 -3.53 2.47
C VAL A 502 16.62 -2.05 2.32
N THR A 503 17.64 -1.23 2.04
CA THR A 503 17.50 0.21 1.82
C THR A 503 18.12 0.64 0.50
N SER A 504 17.86 1.86 0.05
CA SER A 504 18.55 2.45 -1.10
C SER A 504 20.07 2.63 -0.88
N GLN A 505 20.52 2.58 0.38
CA GLN A 505 21.92 2.79 0.77
C GLN A 505 22.69 1.50 1.03
N GLY A 506 22.00 0.37 1.12
CA GLY A 506 22.57 -0.96 1.33
C GLY A 506 21.64 -1.89 2.06
N THR A 507 22.09 -3.13 2.27
CA THR A 507 21.37 -4.14 3.02
C THR A 507 21.96 -4.26 4.42
N LEU A 508 21.12 -4.11 5.43
CA LEU A 508 21.48 -4.13 6.84
C LEU A 508 21.16 -5.52 7.40
N PHE A 509 22.14 -6.20 7.98
CA PHE A 509 21.96 -7.46 8.71
C PHE A 509 22.11 -7.18 10.20
N HIS A 510 21.11 -7.54 11.00
CA HIS A 510 21.04 -7.15 12.41
C HIS A 510 20.24 -8.15 13.27
N ASP A 511 20.50 -8.09 14.59
CA ASP A 511 19.77 -8.84 15.61
C ASP A 511 19.02 -7.88 16.56
N ILE A 512 18.84 -6.63 16.14
CA ILE A 512 18.34 -5.55 16.98
C ILE A 512 17.29 -4.73 16.25
N THR A 513 16.39 -4.16 16.99
CA THR A 513 15.37 -3.19 16.51
C THR A 513 15.78 -1.74 16.75
N THR A 514 16.92 -1.51 17.43
CA THR A 514 17.44 -0.18 17.76
C THR A 514 18.95 -0.17 17.68
N LEU A 515 19.51 0.80 16.95
CA LEU A 515 20.96 0.94 16.82
C LEU A 515 21.58 1.29 18.18
N ARG A 516 22.57 0.51 18.58
CA ARG A 516 23.47 0.83 19.69
C ARG A 516 24.75 1.38 19.14
N LEU A 517 25.00 2.67 19.32
CA LEU A 517 26.15 3.35 18.72
C LEU A 517 27.51 2.84 19.25
N SER A 518 27.52 2.22 20.42
CA SER A 518 28.71 1.60 21.02
C SER A 518 29.01 0.19 20.54
N ASP A 519 28.03 -0.47 19.91
CA ASP A 519 28.14 -1.88 19.54
C ASP A 519 28.30 -2.03 18.02
N SER A 520 29.54 -2.11 17.59
CA SER A 520 29.89 -2.26 16.18
C SER A 520 29.55 -3.64 15.60
N GLU A 521 29.23 -4.63 16.45
CA GLU A 521 29.03 -6.01 16.03
C GLU A 521 27.56 -6.37 15.77
N THR A 522 26.61 -5.57 16.29
CA THR A 522 25.17 -5.87 16.17
C THR A 522 24.56 -5.56 14.81
N LEU A 523 25.26 -4.75 14.01
CA LEU A 523 24.82 -4.37 12.67
C LEU A 523 25.98 -4.48 11.68
N THR A 524 25.78 -5.23 10.62
CA THR A 524 26.64 -5.23 9.44
C THR A 524 25.86 -4.78 8.23
N VAL A 525 26.44 -3.88 7.44
CA VAL A 525 25.83 -3.36 6.23
C VAL A 525 26.62 -3.83 5.00
N GLN A 526 25.94 -4.46 4.06
CA GLN A 526 26.45 -4.67 2.73
C GLN A 526 26.06 -3.49 1.84
N LEU A 527 27.03 -2.68 1.47
CA LEU A 527 26.83 -1.56 0.54
C LEU A 527 26.51 -2.07 -0.87
N LYS A 528 25.94 -1.21 -1.72
CA LYS A 528 25.61 -1.55 -3.12
C LYS A 528 26.77 -2.06 -3.96
N ASN A 529 27.99 -1.69 -3.61
CA ASN A 529 29.21 -2.19 -4.28
C ASN A 529 29.70 -3.55 -3.75
N GLY A 530 28.94 -4.18 -2.85
CA GLY A 530 29.27 -5.46 -2.23
C GLY A 530 30.21 -5.39 -1.01
N THR A 531 30.70 -4.20 -0.65
CA THR A 531 31.58 -4.03 0.51
C THR A 531 30.79 -4.11 1.81
N TYR A 532 31.33 -4.81 2.81
CA TYR A 532 30.75 -4.85 4.15
C TYR A 532 31.38 -3.77 5.03
N VAL A 533 30.54 -3.10 5.80
CA VAL A 533 30.91 -2.11 6.80
C VAL A 533 30.14 -2.36 8.10
N ASN A 534 30.77 -2.03 9.23
CA ASN A 534 30.11 -2.08 10.53
C ASN A 534 29.21 -0.84 10.75
N CYS A 535 28.50 -0.81 11.86
CA CYS A 535 27.60 0.29 12.23
C CYS A 535 28.30 1.65 12.25
N SER A 536 29.46 1.74 12.92
CA SER A 536 30.20 3.01 13.08
C SER A 536 30.68 3.57 11.74
N ASP A 537 31.23 2.70 10.88
CA ASP A 537 31.72 3.09 9.55
C ASP A 537 30.54 3.47 8.63
N PHE A 538 29.43 2.75 8.72
CA PHE A 538 28.24 3.06 7.94
C PHE A 538 27.65 4.42 8.32
N LEU A 539 27.54 4.71 9.61
CA LEU A 539 26.99 5.96 10.11
C LEU A 539 28.00 7.11 10.08
N LYS A 540 29.30 6.83 9.83
CA LYS A 540 30.38 7.83 9.89
C LYS A 540 30.36 8.64 11.20
N LEU A 541 30.13 7.96 12.30
CA LEU A 541 30.18 8.57 13.62
C LEU A 541 31.64 8.90 13.93
N GLN A 542 31.95 10.18 14.20
CA GLN A 542 33.26 10.66 14.62
C GLN A 542 33.41 10.55 16.15
#